data_5c36950ce886bf27786ba1a925cd6290
#
_entry.id   5c36950ce886bf27786ba1a925cd6290
#
_cell.length_a   1.000
_cell.length_b   1.000
_cell.length_c   1.000
_cell.angle_alpha   90.00
_cell.angle_beta   90.00
_cell.angle_gamma   90.00
#
_symmetry.space_group_name_H-M   'P 1'
#
loop_
_entity.id
_entity.type
_entity.pdbx_description
1 polymer ?
#
loop_
_entity_poly.entity_id
_entity_poly.type
_entity_poly.pdbx_seq_one_letter_code
_entity_poly.pdbx_strand_id
1 'polypeptide(L)'
;KNLNLICKNSDIIMIDRGDLAAEIGDNNLYNQTIKISKCTKSYGKLLIMATENLESMIFNNVPTKSEIISLSFSKSLNVDYLMLSDETATSDKFLKTINWLKNFNKLHEDQKIKVKKDNKLNVTKDNFFENLSKIDEKISNIVVFTRQGYVIEKILSTNPALDIIIFTDNQKVYNLSYLRSNSKIFKTKKFP
;
A
#
# COMPACT_ATOMS: atom_id res chain seq x y z
N LYS A 1 8.41 -6.44 19.12
CA LYS A 1 7.29 -6.84 20.02
C LYS A 1 5.99 -6.06 19.74
N ASN A 2 6.05 -4.80 19.33
CA ASN A 2 4.90 -3.88 19.31
C ASN A 2 4.29 -3.66 17.90
N LEU A 3 4.69 -4.42 16.88
CA LEU A 3 4.27 -4.19 15.49
C LEU A 3 2.74 -4.13 15.33
N ASN A 4 2.00 -5.06 15.95
CA ASN A 4 0.54 -5.07 15.88
C ASN A 4 -0.10 -3.80 16.46
N LEU A 5 0.43 -3.32 17.61
CA LEU A 5 -0.06 -2.09 18.22
C LEU A 5 0.25 -0.86 17.38
N ILE A 6 1.44 -0.82 16.77
CA ILE A 6 1.84 0.25 15.85
C ILE A 6 0.89 0.26 14.63
N CYS A 7 0.72 -0.87 13.94
CA CYS A 7 -0.17 -0.96 12.79
C CYS A 7 -1.61 -0.60 13.13
N LYS A 8 -2.12 -1.04 14.29
CA LYS A 8 -3.49 -0.74 14.74
C LYS A 8 -3.73 0.76 14.95
N ASN A 9 -2.75 1.46 15.54
CA ASN A 9 -2.89 2.85 15.96
C ASN A 9 -2.34 3.88 14.95
N SER A 10 -1.81 3.43 13.83
CA SER A 10 -1.31 4.31 12.76
C SER A 10 -2.31 4.40 11.62
N ASP A 11 -2.34 5.52 10.91
CA ASP A 11 -3.09 5.68 9.66
C ASP A 11 -2.27 5.15 8.46
N ILE A 12 -0.95 5.34 8.51
CA ILE A 12 0.01 4.97 7.46
C ILE A 12 1.26 4.38 8.13
N ILE A 13 1.83 3.35 7.54
CA ILE A 13 3.13 2.78 7.93
C ILE A 13 4.13 3.05 6.81
N MET A 14 5.31 3.51 7.18
CA MET A 14 6.45 3.65 6.28
C MET A 14 7.55 2.66 6.69
N ILE A 15 8.07 1.93 5.73
CA ILE A 15 9.28 1.11 5.89
C ILE A 15 10.42 1.90 5.28
N ASP A 16 11.29 2.44 6.13
CA ASP A 16 12.60 2.91 5.74
C ASP A 16 13.55 1.71 5.72
N ARG A 17 14.00 1.31 4.54
CA ARG A 17 14.81 0.08 4.41
C ARG A 17 16.22 0.29 4.93
N GLY A 18 16.77 1.48 4.76
CA GLY A 18 18.10 1.82 5.27
C GLY A 18 18.16 1.75 6.79
N ASP A 19 17.24 2.47 7.46
CA ASP A 19 17.15 2.46 8.93
C ASP A 19 16.80 1.07 9.46
N LEU A 20 15.88 0.38 8.80
CA LEU A 20 15.51 -0.98 9.20
C LEU A 20 16.71 -1.93 9.11
N ALA A 21 17.49 -1.87 8.02
CA ALA A 21 18.67 -2.71 7.85
C ALA A 21 19.75 -2.39 8.89
N ALA A 22 19.95 -1.12 9.22
CA ALA A 22 20.88 -0.70 10.27
C ALA A 22 20.52 -1.27 11.64
N GLU A 23 19.21 -1.37 11.96
CA GLU A 23 18.73 -1.87 13.25
C GLU A 23 18.77 -3.40 13.37
N ILE A 24 18.46 -4.13 12.30
CA ILE A 24 18.24 -5.59 12.37
C ILE A 24 19.27 -6.41 11.59
N GLY A 25 20.14 -5.75 10.83
CA GLY A 25 21.10 -6.35 9.90
C GLY A 25 20.48 -6.74 8.56
N ASP A 26 21.26 -6.62 7.48
CA ASP A 26 20.84 -6.85 6.08
C ASP A 26 20.21 -8.22 5.86
N ASN A 27 20.76 -9.26 6.48
CA ASN A 27 20.26 -10.63 6.36
C ASN A 27 18.80 -10.81 6.82
N ASN A 28 18.32 -9.93 7.69
CA ASN A 28 16.94 -9.97 8.21
C ASN A 28 15.99 -9.05 7.46
N LEU A 29 16.50 -8.12 6.62
CA LEU A 29 15.73 -7.07 5.97
C LEU A 29 14.54 -7.63 5.18
N TYR A 30 14.78 -8.65 4.35
CA TYR A 30 13.75 -9.28 3.53
C TYR A 30 12.59 -9.82 4.38
N ASN A 31 12.89 -10.62 5.38
CA ASN A 31 11.88 -11.26 6.23
C ASN A 31 11.08 -10.23 7.04
N GLN A 32 11.74 -9.21 7.57
CA GLN A 32 11.07 -8.17 8.35
C GLN A 32 10.23 -7.25 7.46
N THR A 33 10.69 -6.91 6.27
CA THR A 33 9.90 -6.15 5.29
C THR A 33 8.60 -6.88 4.96
N ILE A 34 8.64 -8.19 4.67
CA ILE A 34 7.43 -9.00 4.45
C ILE A 34 6.53 -8.99 5.69
N LYS A 35 7.09 -9.18 6.88
CA LYS A 35 6.33 -9.23 8.13
C LYS A 35 5.62 -7.91 8.42
N ILE A 36 6.32 -6.79 8.27
CA ILE A 36 5.74 -5.45 8.47
C ILE A 36 4.66 -5.20 7.43
N SER A 37 4.91 -5.50 6.15
CA SER A 37 3.95 -5.31 5.06
C SER A 37 2.68 -6.13 5.28
N LYS A 38 2.80 -7.43 5.61
CA LYS A 38 1.66 -8.29 5.92
C LYS A 38 0.86 -7.77 7.12
N CYS A 39 1.54 -7.36 8.19
CA CYS A 39 0.88 -6.78 9.36
C CYS A 39 0.13 -5.49 8.99
N THR A 40 0.76 -4.57 8.28
CA THR A 40 0.14 -3.31 7.84
C THR A 40 -1.12 -3.56 7.02
N LYS A 41 -1.03 -4.45 6.04
CA LYS A 41 -2.16 -4.79 5.16
C LYS A 41 -3.26 -5.54 5.90
N SER A 42 -2.94 -6.36 6.91
CA SER A 42 -3.96 -7.03 7.72
C SER A 42 -4.81 -6.07 8.55
N TYR A 43 -4.33 -4.86 8.79
CA TYR A 43 -5.11 -3.77 9.40
C TYR A 43 -5.72 -2.82 8.35
N GLY A 44 -5.60 -3.10 7.05
CA GLY A 44 -6.12 -2.26 5.97
C GLY A 44 -5.42 -0.88 5.88
N LYS A 45 -4.21 -0.75 6.41
CA LYS A 45 -3.47 0.51 6.45
C LYS A 45 -2.68 0.75 5.17
N LEU A 46 -2.38 2.03 4.91
CA LEU A 46 -1.48 2.43 3.83
C LEU A 46 -0.04 2.05 4.16
N LEU A 47 0.71 1.64 3.13
CA LEU A 47 2.10 1.23 3.24
C LEU A 47 2.96 2.05 2.27
N ILE A 48 3.99 2.69 2.80
CA ILE A 48 5.02 3.40 2.04
C ILE A 48 6.31 2.58 2.10
N MET A 49 6.95 2.37 0.93
CA MET A 49 8.31 1.83 0.87
C MET A 49 9.26 2.98 0.59
N ALA A 50 10.15 3.25 1.53
CA ALA A 50 11.12 4.34 1.47
C ALA A 50 12.54 3.82 1.26
N THR A 51 13.41 4.75 0.88
CA THR A 51 14.85 4.59 0.61
C THR A 51 15.21 3.59 -0.48
N GLU A 52 16.40 3.72 -1.06
CA GLU A 52 16.96 2.83 -2.09
C GLU A 52 16.03 2.62 -3.32
N ASN A 53 15.22 3.63 -3.66
CA ASN A 53 14.35 3.60 -4.82
C ASN A 53 14.91 4.46 -5.94
N LEU A 54 15.43 3.83 -7.00
CA LEU A 54 15.93 4.49 -8.22
C LEU A 54 17.10 5.47 -8.00
N GLU A 55 17.94 5.23 -7.02
CA GLU A 55 19.12 6.07 -6.72
C GLU A 55 20.10 6.14 -7.88
N SER A 56 20.26 5.03 -8.62
CA SER A 56 21.14 5.01 -9.81
C SER A 56 20.71 6.00 -10.88
N MET A 57 19.44 6.41 -10.92
CA MET A 57 18.92 7.36 -11.89
C MET A 57 19.37 8.81 -11.64
N ILE A 58 20.00 9.09 -10.51
CA ILE A 58 20.67 10.37 -10.26
C ILE A 58 21.82 10.55 -11.26
N PHE A 59 22.54 9.46 -11.54
CA PHE A 59 23.69 9.47 -12.45
C PHE A 59 23.35 8.89 -13.83
N ASN A 60 22.44 7.93 -13.90
CA ASN A 60 22.10 7.17 -15.10
C ASN A 60 20.76 7.60 -15.71
N ASN A 61 20.55 7.23 -16.97
CA ASN A 61 19.29 7.50 -17.66
C ASN A 61 18.21 6.43 -17.45
N VAL A 62 18.61 5.28 -16.94
CA VAL A 62 17.76 4.12 -16.65
C VAL A 62 18.21 3.51 -15.33
N PRO A 63 17.29 2.91 -14.57
CA PRO A 63 17.65 2.25 -13.31
C PRO A 63 18.41 0.95 -13.56
N THR A 64 19.07 0.47 -12.52
CA THR A 64 19.69 -0.85 -12.51
C THR A 64 18.65 -1.96 -12.50
N LYS A 65 19.04 -3.16 -12.94
CA LYS A 65 18.16 -4.35 -12.89
C LYS A 65 17.74 -4.70 -11.45
N SER A 66 18.62 -4.50 -10.47
CA SER A 66 18.34 -4.72 -9.05
C SER A 66 17.28 -3.75 -8.52
N GLU A 67 17.32 -2.48 -8.92
CA GLU A 67 16.28 -1.51 -8.56
C GLU A 67 14.92 -1.88 -9.17
N ILE A 68 14.89 -2.33 -10.43
CA ILE A 68 13.66 -2.80 -11.07
C ILE A 68 13.07 -3.99 -10.32
N ILE A 69 13.92 -4.96 -9.90
CA ILE A 69 13.47 -6.11 -9.10
C ILE A 69 12.98 -5.66 -7.72
N SER A 70 13.67 -4.73 -7.07
CA SER A 70 13.27 -4.16 -5.78
C SER A 70 11.89 -3.47 -5.86
N LEU A 71 11.64 -2.70 -6.92
CA LEU A 71 10.34 -2.09 -7.16
C LEU A 71 9.25 -3.13 -7.43
N SER A 72 9.55 -4.17 -8.21
CA SER A 72 8.62 -5.28 -8.47
C SER A 72 8.30 -6.04 -7.18
N PHE A 73 9.29 -6.26 -6.32
CA PHE A 73 9.08 -6.83 -4.99
C PHE A 73 8.18 -5.95 -4.13
N SER A 74 8.41 -4.64 -4.07
CA SER A 74 7.55 -3.69 -3.36
C SER A 74 6.11 -3.76 -3.84
N LYS A 75 5.88 -3.85 -5.16
CA LYS A 75 4.55 -4.06 -5.72
C LYS A 75 3.91 -5.37 -5.29
N SER A 76 4.68 -6.46 -5.24
CA SER A 76 4.17 -7.76 -4.77
C SER A 76 3.70 -7.74 -3.30
N LEU A 77 4.19 -6.80 -2.51
CA LEU A 77 3.78 -6.56 -1.13
C LEU A 77 2.56 -5.64 -1.00
N ASN A 78 1.94 -5.23 -2.11
CA ASN A 78 0.83 -4.26 -2.15
C ASN A 78 1.19 -2.91 -1.49
N VAL A 79 2.40 -2.43 -1.75
CA VAL A 79 2.83 -1.09 -1.33
C VAL A 79 1.99 -0.04 -2.05
N ASP A 80 1.44 0.93 -1.31
CA ASP A 80 0.62 2.00 -1.87
C ASP A 80 1.49 3.12 -2.45
N TYR A 81 2.63 3.42 -1.82
CA TYR A 81 3.53 4.50 -2.21
C TYR A 81 4.98 4.07 -2.20
N LEU A 82 5.72 4.54 -3.20
CA LEU A 82 7.18 4.48 -3.26
C LEU A 82 7.72 5.87 -3.00
N MET A 83 8.52 6.04 -1.95
CA MET A 83 9.18 7.30 -1.67
C MET A 83 10.54 7.33 -2.40
N LEU A 84 10.76 8.38 -3.17
CA LEU A 84 12.08 8.71 -3.71
C LEU A 84 12.81 9.59 -2.67
N SER A 85 14.12 9.44 -2.58
CA SER A 85 14.95 10.15 -1.62
C SER A 85 15.21 11.61 -2.01
N ASP A 86 15.79 12.36 -1.10
CA ASP A 86 16.17 13.77 -1.28
C ASP A 86 17.28 13.94 -2.33
N GLU A 87 18.18 12.96 -2.50
CA GLU A 87 19.16 12.95 -3.58
C GLU A 87 18.47 12.97 -4.95
N THR A 88 17.36 12.24 -5.11
CA THR A 88 16.56 12.32 -6.33
C THR A 88 15.91 13.68 -6.46
N ALA A 89 15.36 14.25 -5.38
CA ALA A 89 14.66 15.53 -5.40
C ALA A 89 15.59 16.71 -5.77
N THR A 90 16.84 16.63 -5.36
CA THR A 90 17.87 17.65 -5.63
C THR A 90 18.61 17.46 -6.95
N SER A 91 18.42 16.30 -7.61
CA SER A 91 19.06 15.97 -8.91
C SER A 91 18.36 16.70 -10.07
N ASP A 92 19.13 17.13 -11.06
CA ASP A 92 18.60 17.64 -12.36
C ASP A 92 17.79 16.59 -13.14
N LYS A 93 17.92 15.31 -12.77
CA LYS A 93 17.18 14.20 -13.40
C LYS A 93 15.88 13.84 -12.70
N PHE A 94 15.43 14.57 -11.68
CA PHE A 94 14.25 14.22 -10.89
C PHE A 94 12.98 13.98 -11.72
N LEU A 95 12.72 14.84 -12.73
CA LEU A 95 11.57 14.66 -13.63
C LEU A 95 11.67 13.37 -14.45
N LYS A 96 12.88 13.01 -14.88
CA LYS A 96 13.12 11.77 -15.64
C LYS A 96 12.88 10.55 -14.77
N THR A 97 13.35 10.56 -13.53
CA THR A 97 13.14 9.50 -12.55
C THR A 97 11.65 9.32 -12.23
N ILE A 98 10.92 10.40 -11.99
CA ILE A 98 9.48 10.36 -11.75
C ILE A 98 8.72 9.81 -12.97
N ASN A 99 9.07 10.26 -14.18
CA ASN A 99 8.42 9.78 -15.40
C ASN A 99 8.70 8.31 -15.67
N TRP A 100 9.93 7.85 -15.40
CA TRP A 100 10.26 6.45 -15.50
C TRP A 100 9.42 5.61 -14.49
N LEU A 101 9.33 6.04 -13.24
CA LEU A 101 8.53 5.36 -12.22
C LEU A 101 7.03 5.33 -12.56
N LYS A 102 6.49 6.42 -13.11
CA LYS A 102 5.10 6.46 -13.60
C LYS A 102 4.86 5.44 -14.70
N ASN A 103 5.76 5.35 -15.67
CA ASN A 103 5.67 4.38 -16.76
C ASN A 103 5.78 2.93 -16.25
N PHE A 104 6.73 2.68 -15.34
CA PHE A 104 6.86 1.38 -14.68
C PHE A 104 5.57 1.00 -13.96
N ASN A 105 4.97 1.91 -13.19
CA ASN A 105 3.71 1.66 -12.50
C ASN A 105 2.58 1.33 -13.47
N LYS A 106 2.43 2.09 -14.56
CA LYS A 106 1.40 1.88 -15.58
C LYS A 106 1.52 0.51 -16.25
N LEU A 107 2.73 0.09 -16.61
CA LEU A 107 2.97 -1.22 -17.25
C LEU A 107 2.65 -2.41 -16.31
N HIS A 108 2.66 -2.19 -15.00
CA HIS A 108 2.44 -3.24 -14.00
C HIS A 108 1.08 -3.13 -13.28
N GLU A 109 0.22 -2.18 -13.67
CA GLU A 109 -1.15 -2.05 -13.12
C GLU A 109 -2.00 -3.28 -13.40
N ASP A 110 -1.85 -3.89 -14.58
CA ASP A 110 -2.60 -5.09 -14.99
C ASP A 110 -2.06 -6.38 -14.36
N GLN A 111 -0.88 -6.35 -13.74
CA GLN A 111 -0.26 -7.49 -13.08
C GLN A 111 -0.57 -7.54 -11.57
N LYS A 112 -1.83 -7.27 -11.18
CA LYS A 112 -2.26 -7.48 -9.79
C LYS A 112 -2.04 -8.95 -9.44
N ILE A 113 -0.94 -9.25 -8.74
CA ILE A 113 -0.67 -10.59 -8.24
C ILE A 113 -1.81 -10.95 -7.30
N LYS A 114 -2.62 -11.94 -7.68
CA LYS A 114 -3.63 -12.53 -6.81
C LYS A 114 -2.91 -13.10 -5.60
N VAL A 115 -2.90 -12.36 -4.50
CA VAL A 115 -2.37 -12.86 -3.22
C VAL A 115 -3.25 -14.02 -2.81
N LYS A 116 -2.72 -15.25 -2.85
CA LYS A 116 -3.40 -16.40 -2.26
C LYS A 116 -3.74 -16.05 -0.82
N LYS A 117 -5.03 -16.15 -0.49
CA LYS A 117 -5.54 -15.95 0.87
C LYS A 117 -4.83 -16.94 1.79
N ASP A 118 -3.87 -16.47 2.57
CA ASP A 118 -3.44 -17.19 3.77
C ASP A 118 -4.56 -17.06 4.81
N ASN A 119 -5.41 -18.08 4.88
CA ASN A 119 -6.66 -18.14 5.66
C ASN A 119 -6.45 -18.22 7.17
N LYS A 120 -5.43 -17.58 7.75
CA LYS A 120 -5.20 -17.60 9.21
C LYS A 120 -4.90 -16.22 9.78
N LEU A 121 -5.79 -15.27 9.54
CA LEU A 121 -5.88 -14.08 10.38
C LEU A 121 -7.13 -14.23 11.25
N ASN A 122 -6.94 -14.17 12.58
CA ASN A 122 -8.04 -14.15 13.56
C ASN A 122 -8.90 -12.89 13.31
N VAL A 123 -9.84 -13.02 12.39
CA VAL A 123 -10.87 -12.03 12.14
C VAL A 123 -11.90 -12.23 13.24
N THR A 124 -12.11 -11.19 14.06
CA THR A 124 -13.23 -11.14 15.01
C THR A 124 -14.55 -11.53 14.33
N LYS A 125 -15.40 -12.27 15.06
CA LYS A 125 -16.67 -12.89 14.66
C LYS A 125 -17.75 -11.91 14.15
N ASP A 126 -17.45 -11.15 13.11
CA ASP A 126 -18.46 -10.36 12.40
C ASP A 126 -18.83 -11.11 11.12
N ASN A 127 -19.95 -11.81 11.12
CA ASN A 127 -20.48 -12.58 9.99
C ASN A 127 -20.50 -11.80 8.66
N PHE A 128 -20.63 -10.48 8.73
CA PHE A 128 -20.58 -9.60 7.55
C PHE A 128 -19.21 -9.63 6.86
N PHE A 129 -18.13 -9.52 7.64
CA PHE A 129 -16.76 -9.50 7.09
C PHE A 129 -16.26 -10.90 6.67
N GLU A 130 -16.75 -11.96 7.30
CA GLU A 130 -16.53 -13.33 6.83
C GLU A 130 -17.16 -13.54 5.43
N ASN A 131 -18.31 -12.95 5.19
CA ASN A 131 -18.97 -13.01 3.88
C ASN A 131 -18.24 -12.14 2.83
N LEU A 132 -17.61 -11.02 3.22
CA LEU A 132 -16.77 -10.24 2.31
C LEU A 132 -15.54 -11.04 1.80
N SER A 133 -15.03 -11.98 2.61
CA SER A 133 -13.95 -12.86 2.17
C SER A 133 -14.39 -13.88 1.11
N LYS A 134 -15.71 -14.11 0.99
CA LYS A 134 -16.36 -15.01 0.01
C LYS A 134 -16.88 -14.24 -1.21
N ILE A 135 -16.64 -12.92 -1.30
CA ILE A 135 -17.02 -12.14 -2.47
C ILE A 135 -16.39 -12.78 -3.70
N ASP A 136 -17.24 -13.17 -4.63
CA ASP A 136 -16.89 -13.80 -5.88
C ASP A 136 -15.83 -12.95 -6.60
N GLU A 137 -14.86 -13.60 -7.24
CA GLU A 137 -13.81 -12.98 -8.07
C GLU A 137 -14.40 -12.13 -9.21
N LYS A 138 -15.70 -12.23 -9.49
CA LYS A 138 -16.44 -11.44 -10.48
C LYS A 138 -16.77 -10.02 -10.02
N ILE A 139 -16.67 -9.71 -8.72
CA ILE A 139 -16.94 -8.37 -8.22
C ILE A 139 -15.68 -7.53 -8.38
N SER A 140 -15.73 -6.58 -9.30
CA SER A 140 -14.61 -5.66 -9.57
C SER A 140 -14.61 -4.42 -8.68
N ASN A 141 -15.78 -3.97 -8.21
CA ASN A 141 -15.93 -2.75 -7.44
C ASN A 141 -16.90 -2.92 -6.28
N ILE A 142 -16.60 -2.29 -5.14
CA ILE A 142 -17.52 -2.16 -4.01
C ILE A 142 -17.81 -0.69 -3.76
N VAL A 143 -19.08 -0.35 -3.54
CA VAL A 143 -19.51 0.99 -3.13
C VAL A 143 -19.70 1.03 -1.62
N VAL A 144 -19.04 1.97 -0.95
CA VAL A 144 -19.04 2.10 0.52
C VAL A 144 -19.49 3.49 0.93
N PHE A 145 -20.48 3.56 1.81
CA PHE A 145 -20.86 4.78 2.52
C PHE A 145 -20.33 4.70 3.95
N THR A 146 -19.47 5.63 4.38
CA THR A 146 -18.85 5.57 5.70
C THR A 146 -18.50 6.93 6.27
N ARG A 147 -18.70 7.11 7.58
CA ARG A 147 -18.27 8.30 8.35
C ARG A 147 -16.95 8.10 9.08
N GLN A 148 -16.65 6.88 9.51
CA GLN A 148 -15.49 6.57 10.35
C GLN A 148 -14.36 5.90 9.58
N GLY A 149 -14.60 5.39 8.36
CA GLY A 149 -13.59 4.71 7.54
C GLY A 149 -13.30 3.26 7.95
N TYR A 150 -13.80 2.77 9.09
CA TYR A 150 -13.56 1.43 9.60
C TYR A 150 -13.89 0.31 8.59
N VAL A 151 -15.01 0.46 7.88
CA VAL A 151 -15.44 -0.51 6.86
C VAL A 151 -14.44 -0.60 5.71
N ILE A 152 -13.85 0.52 5.30
CA ILE A 152 -12.81 0.57 4.26
C ILE A 152 -11.59 -0.25 4.70
N GLU A 153 -11.10 -0.02 5.92
CA GLU A 153 -9.95 -0.75 6.47
C GLU A 153 -10.23 -2.25 6.53
N LYS A 154 -11.43 -2.64 6.93
CA LYS A 154 -11.84 -4.04 7.00
C LYS A 154 -11.94 -4.70 5.62
N ILE A 155 -12.53 -4.04 4.64
CA ILE A 155 -12.59 -4.54 3.25
C ILE A 155 -11.16 -4.73 2.72
N LEU A 156 -10.30 -3.73 2.85
CA LEU A 156 -8.93 -3.78 2.36
C LEU A 156 -8.03 -4.74 3.14
N SER A 157 -8.34 -5.04 4.40
CA SER A 157 -7.63 -6.07 5.16
C SER A 157 -7.91 -7.48 4.63
N THR A 158 -9.08 -7.71 4.02
CA THR A 158 -9.46 -8.99 3.41
C THR A 158 -9.03 -9.08 1.94
N ASN A 159 -9.11 -7.97 1.21
CA ASN A 159 -8.70 -7.88 -0.20
C ASN A 159 -8.05 -6.52 -0.50
N PRO A 160 -6.72 -6.39 -0.33
CA PRO A 160 -6.00 -5.13 -0.53
C PRO A 160 -6.04 -4.59 -1.96
N ALA A 161 -6.30 -5.45 -2.94
CA ALA A 161 -6.32 -5.09 -4.37
C ALA A 161 -7.71 -4.70 -4.90
N LEU A 162 -8.73 -4.71 -4.04
CA LEU A 162 -10.11 -4.42 -4.45
C LEU A 162 -10.30 -2.94 -4.74
N ASP A 163 -10.94 -2.61 -5.85
CA ASP A 163 -11.31 -1.25 -6.17
C ASP A 163 -12.55 -0.83 -5.38
N ILE A 164 -12.48 0.32 -4.69
CA ILE A 164 -13.54 0.81 -3.80
C ILE A 164 -14.02 2.19 -4.25
N ILE A 165 -15.34 2.35 -4.33
CA ILE A 165 -15.99 3.65 -4.51
C ILE A 165 -16.51 4.09 -3.14
N ILE A 166 -16.00 5.20 -2.63
CA ILE A 166 -16.24 5.65 -1.25
C ILE A 166 -17.03 6.94 -1.25
N PHE A 167 -18.10 6.97 -0.47
CA PHE A 167 -18.85 8.18 -0.16
C PHE A 167 -18.71 8.50 1.33
N THR A 168 -18.28 9.73 1.68
CA THR A 168 -18.11 10.16 3.07
C THR A 168 -18.41 11.66 3.24
N ASP A 169 -18.92 12.04 4.41
CA ASP A 169 -19.04 13.42 4.87
C ASP A 169 -17.84 13.84 5.75
N ASN A 170 -17.00 12.89 6.16
CA ASN A 170 -15.87 13.11 7.07
C ASN A 170 -14.60 13.50 6.29
N GLN A 171 -14.01 14.65 6.64
CA GLN A 171 -12.82 15.17 5.95
C GLN A 171 -11.58 14.29 6.16
N LYS A 172 -11.37 13.72 7.35
CA LYS A 172 -10.23 12.82 7.61
C LYS A 172 -10.33 11.57 6.75
N VAL A 173 -11.51 10.94 6.70
CA VAL A 173 -11.76 9.75 5.88
C VAL A 173 -11.58 10.06 4.40
N TYR A 174 -12.08 11.23 3.95
CA TYR A 174 -11.87 11.71 2.58
C TYR A 174 -10.39 11.80 2.26
N ASN A 175 -9.60 12.50 3.06
CA ASN A 175 -8.17 12.70 2.82
C ASN A 175 -7.39 11.37 2.79
N LEU A 176 -7.61 10.49 3.76
CA LEU A 176 -6.95 9.17 3.82
C LEU A 176 -7.34 8.26 2.66
N SER A 177 -8.60 8.30 2.25
CA SER A 177 -9.07 7.49 1.13
C SER A 177 -8.58 8.04 -0.21
N TYR A 178 -8.43 9.36 -0.35
CA TYR A 178 -7.85 9.99 -1.54
C TYR A 178 -6.41 9.54 -1.80
N LEU A 179 -5.68 9.16 -0.75
CA LEU A 179 -4.33 8.62 -0.84
C LEU A 179 -4.28 7.16 -1.34
N ARG A 180 -5.41 6.47 -1.49
CA ARG A 180 -5.44 5.06 -1.93
C ARG A 180 -5.56 4.98 -3.45
N SER A 181 -4.62 4.30 -4.10
CA SER A 181 -4.60 4.16 -5.58
C SER A 181 -5.80 3.39 -6.14
N ASN A 182 -6.39 2.49 -5.34
CA ASN A 182 -7.53 1.64 -5.71
C ASN A 182 -8.87 2.20 -5.20
N SER A 183 -8.97 3.49 -4.91
CA SER A 183 -10.22 4.09 -4.47
C SER A 183 -10.63 5.30 -5.31
N LYS A 184 -11.94 5.41 -5.57
CA LYS A 184 -12.59 6.63 -6.05
C LYS A 184 -13.40 7.20 -4.89
N ILE A 185 -13.15 8.47 -4.52
CA ILE A 185 -13.79 9.06 -3.36
C ILE A 185 -14.63 10.27 -3.71
N PHE A 186 -15.81 10.32 -3.12
CA PHE A 186 -16.77 11.41 -3.26
C PHE A 186 -17.13 11.95 -1.88
N LYS A 187 -17.02 13.28 -1.72
CA LYS A 187 -17.51 13.97 -0.53
C LYS A 187 -19.00 14.22 -0.68
N THR A 188 -19.79 13.73 0.26
CA THR A 188 -21.25 13.96 0.29
C THR A 188 -21.63 14.91 1.41
N LYS A 189 -22.71 15.72 1.22
CA LYS A 189 -23.24 16.60 2.25
C LYS A 189 -24.24 15.89 3.18
N LYS A 190 -24.84 14.81 2.70
CA LYS A 190 -25.81 14.00 3.46
C LYS A 190 -25.57 12.52 3.17
N PHE A 191 -25.67 11.70 4.18
CA PHE A 191 -25.77 10.25 4.04
C PHE A 191 -27.21 9.88 3.65
N PRO A 192 -27.37 8.82 2.83
CA PRO A 192 -28.71 8.27 2.58
C PRO A 192 -29.35 7.77 3.85
#